data_7a5973a7bd25cf3a78d0880b059842b4
#
_entry.id   7a5973a7bd25cf3a78d0880b059842b4
#
_cell.length_a   1.000
_cell.length_b   1.000
_cell.length_c   1.000
_cell.angle_alpha   90.00
_cell.angle_beta   90.00
_cell.angle_gamma   90.00
#
_symmetry.space_group_name_H-M   'P 1'
#
loop_
_entity.id
_entity.type
_entity.pdbx_description
1 polymer ?
#
loop_
_entity_poly.entity_id
_entity_poly.type
_entity_poly.pdbx_seq_one_letter_code
_entity_poly.pdbx_strand_id
1 'polypeptide(L)'
;MDSSAKIRIEDILNRVELYRPDPDEDLLRHAYVFAANRHQGQVRRSGEAYFIHPLTVAWMLAEMELDEVAIAAGLLHDLLEDTATTAEELELEFGPDVTRLVEALTKLSDFENSFTSREATEAENFRRLLLASMDDVRVILVKLADRLH
;
A
#
# COMPACT_ATOMS: atom_id res chain seq x y z
N MET A 1 12.64 -15.08 10.53
CA MET A 1 11.72 -14.37 11.43
C MET A 1 10.46 -15.19 11.60
N ASP A 2 10.08 -15.43 12.83
CA ASP A 2 8.85 -16.18 13.11
C ASP A 2 7.65 -15.44 12.51
N SER A 3 6.74 -16.18 11.88
CA SER A 3 5.53 -15.62 11.28
C SER A 3 4.63 -14.93 12.31
N SER A 4 4.79 -15.27 13.60
CA SER A 4 4.06 -14.63 14.68
C SER A 4 4.67 -13.28 15.09
N ALA A 5 5.89 -12.99 14.68
CA ALA A 5 6.54 -11.73 15.01
C ALA A 5 5.88 -10.59 14.26
N LYS A 6 5.45 -9.58 15.00
CA LYS A 6 4.79 -8.42 14.41
C LYS A 6 5.80 -7.46 13.83
N ILE A 7 5.57 -7.02 12.61
CA ILE A 7 6.34 -5.95 12.00
C ILE A 7 5.93 -4.64 12.67
N ARG A 8 6.91 -3.84 13.04
CA ARG A 8 6.67 -2.53 13.66
C ARG A 8 7.13 -1.45 12.71
N ILE A 9 6.61 -0.24 12.90
CA ILE A 9 7.04 0.90 12.08
C ILE A 9 8.55 1.13 12.20
N GLU A 10 9.13 0.91 13.37
CA GLU A 10 10.57 1.04 13.58
C GLU A 10 11.37 0.09 12.68
N ASP A 11 10.86 -1.12 12.46
CA ASP A 11 11.52 -2.09 11.58
C ASP A 11 11.59 -1.56 10.15
N ILE A 12 10.50 -0.95 9.68
CA ILE A 12 10.42 -0.35 8.35
C ILE A 12 11.39 0.84 8.25
N LEU A 13 11.37 1.72 9.25
CA LEU A 13 12.24 2.89 9.27
C LEU A 13 13.72 2.49 9.25
N ASN A 14 14.08 1.50 10.05
CA ASN A 14 15.46 1.00 10.10
C ASN A 14 15.87 0.41 8.74
N ARG A 15 14.97 -0.31 8.09
CA ARG A 15 15.26 -0.90 6.77
C ARG A 15 15.46 0.18 5.71
N VAL A 16 14.62 1.21 5.72
CA VAL A 16 14.70 2.32 4.77
C VAL A 16 16.02 3.09 4.94
N GLU A 17 16.46 3.29 6.17
CA GLU A 17 17.72 3.98 6.45
C GLU A 17 18.92 3.30 5.80
N LEU A 18 18.86 1.99 5.56
CA LEU A 18 19.96 1.25 4.96
C LEU A 18 20.22 1.64 3.50
N TYR A 19 19.21 2.12 2.77
CA TYR A 19 19.39 2.47 1.36
C TYR A 19 19.05 3.92 1.02
N ARG A 20 18.49 4.69 1.97
CA ARG A 20 18.21 6.10 1.76
C ARG A 20 18.93 6.92 2.85
N PRO A 21 19.81 7.85 2.46
CA PRO A 21 20.68 8.53 3.43
C PRO A 21 19.95 9.49 4.37
N ASP A 22 18.80 10.01 3.99
CA ASP A 22 18.04 10.96 4.83
C ASP A 22 16.54 10.75 4.57
N PRO A 23 16.00 9.60 5.04
CA PRO A 23 14.62 9.26 4.70
C PRO A 23 13.62 10.18 5.38
N ASP A 24 12.47 10.38 4.72
CA ASP A 24 11.37 11.15 5.27
C ASP A 24 10.59 10.29 6.29
N GLU A 25 11.16 10.16 7.48
CA GLU A 25 10.57 9.35 8.55
C GLU A 25 9.24 9.92 9.02
N ASP A 26 9.08 11.24 9.01
CA ASP A 26 7.84 11.88 9.43
C ASP A 26 6.68 11.46 8.55
N LEU A 27 6.91 11.37 7.23
CA LEU A 27 5.91 10.88 6.29
C LEU A 27 5.50 9.45 6.64
N LEU A 28 6.46 8.58 6.87
CA LEU A 28 6.18 7.17 7.17
C LEU A 28 5.47 7.00 8.50
N ARG A 29 5.87 7.73 9.54
CA ARG A 29 5.18 7.68 10.83
C ARG A 29 3.77 8.23 10.75
N HIS A 30 3.59 9.34 10.02
CA HIS A 30 2.28 9.94 9.81
C HIS A 30 1.34 8.96 9.09
N ALA A 31 1.83 8.33 8.02
CA ALA A 31 1.03 7.34 7.28
C ALA A 31 0.67 6.15 8.18
N TYR A 32 1.62 5.68 8.97
CA TYR A 32 1.39 4.59 9.91
C TYR A 32 0.27 4.92 10.91
N VAL A 33 0.37 6.07 11.58
CA VAL A 33 -0.61 6.47 12.60
C VAL A 33 -1.99 6.68 11.97
N PHE A 34 -2.02 7.35 10.82
CA PHE A 34 -3.28 7.62 10.12
C PHE A 34 -3.97 6.32 9.72
N ALA A 35 -3.23 5.40 9.09
CA ALA A 35 -3.79 4.12 8.65
C ALA A 35 -4.23 3.26 9.84
N ALA A 36 -3.44 3.20 10.91
CA ALA A 36 -3.78 2.42 12.10
C ALA A 36 -5.09 2.91 12.71
N ASN A 37 -5.28 4.23 12.81
CA ASN A 37 -6.49 4.81 13.37
C ASN A 37 -7.72 4.52 12.51
N ARG A 38 -7.56 4.58 11.18
CA ARG A 38 -8.68 4.36 10.25
C ARG A 38 -9.08 2.89 10.16
N HIS A 39 -8.13 1.97 10.37
CA HIS A 39 -8.39 0.53 10.34
C HIS A 39 -8.73 -0.04 11.74
N GLN A 40 -8.78 0.79 12.75
CA GLN A 40 -9.01 0.34 14.11
C GLN A 40 -10.27 -0.51 14.23
N GLY A 41 -10.14 -1.70 14.82
CA GLY A 41 -11.25 -2.61 15.00
C GLY A 41 -11.62 -3.47 13.81
N GLN A 42 -11.02 -3.25 12.64
CA GLN A 42 -11.29 -4.06 11.47
C GLN A 42 -10.51 -5.39 11.53
N VAL A 43 -11.12 -6.45 10.99
CA VAL A 43 -10.53 -7.79 10.96
C VAL A 43 -10.72 -8.37 9.56
N ARG A 44 -9.69 -9.02 9.01
CA ARG A 44 -9.76 -9.70 7.73
C ARG A 44 -10.52 -11.03 7.87
N ARG A 45 -10.91 -11.63 6.73
CA ARG A 45 -11.60 -12.93 6.71
C ARG A 45 -10.81 -14.00 7.43
N SER A 46 -9.48 -13.90 7.47
CA SER A 46 -8.62 -14.86 8.18
C SER A 46 -8.67 -14.71 9.69
N GLY A 47 -9.33 -13.69 10.23
CA GLY A 47 -9.32 -13.37 11.66
C GLY A 47 -8.17 -12.48 12.08
N GLU A 48 -7.26 -12.19 11.16
CA GLU A 48 -6.09 -11.33 11.39
C GLU A 48 -6.52 -9.87 11.48
N ALA A 49 -5.90 -9.10 12.38
CA ALA A 49 -6.16 -7.67 12.45
C ALA A 49 -5.87 -7.02 11.10
N TYR A 50 -6.78 -6.16 10.64
CA TYR A 50 -6.72 -5.63 9.28
C TYR A 50 -5.41 -4.90 8.99
N PHE A 51 -4.89 -4.15 9.96
CA PHE A 51 -3.71 -3.33 9.77
C PHE A 51 -2.42 -4.15 9.57
N ILE A 52 -2.42 -5.43 9.92
CA ILE A 52 -1.25 -6.29 9.70
C ILE A 52 -0.91 -6.38 8.21
N HIS A 53 -1.91 -6.45 7.34
CA HIS A 53 -1.69 -6.53 5.90
C HIS A 53 -1.00 -5.28 5.31
N PRO A 54 -1.51 -4.06 5.51
CA PRO A 54 -0.82 -2.87 5.00
C PRO A 54 0.61 -2.74 5.55
N LEU A 55 0.81 -3.08 6.81
CA LEU A 55 2.13 -3.01 7.43
C LEU A 55 3.10 -4.01 6.81
N THR A 56 2.64 -5.23 6.52
CA THR A 56 3.45 -6.24 5.84
C THR A 56 3.78 -5.82 4.41
N VAL A 57 2.80 -5.25 3.69
CA VAL A 57 3.04 -4.72 2.34
C VAL A 57 4.11 -3.64 2.39
N ALA A 58 4.02 -2.71 3.32
CA ALA A 58 5.02 -1.64 3.47
C ALA A 58 6.42 -2.22 3.76
N TRP A 59 6.51 -3.25 4.59
CA TRP A 59 7.76 -3.94 4.86
C TRP A 59 8.35 -4.55 3.59
N MET A 60 7.51 -5.21 2.78
CA MET A 60 7.95 -5.80 1.52
C MET A 60 8.49 -4.73 0.56
N LEU A 61 7.83 -3.57 0.51
CA LEU A 61 8.29 -2.46 -0.32
C LEU A 61 9.64 -1.91 0.16
N ALA A 62 9.86 -1.87 1.47
CA ALA A 62 11.15 -1.47 2.03
C ALA A 62 12.24 -2.49 1.68
N GLU A 63 11.90 -3.79 1.68
CA GLU A 63 12.84 -4.82 1.25
C GLU A 63 13.20 -4.69 -0.24
N MET A 64 12.27 -4.20 -1.04
CA MET A 64 12.48 -3.92 -2.47
C MET A 64 13.19 -2.58 -2.70
N GLU A 65 13.53 -1.89 -1.64
CA GLU A 65 14.27 -0.62 -1.66
C GLU A 65 13.54 0.52 -2.37
N LEU A 66 12.22 0.60 -2.18
CA LEU A 66 11.42 1.67 -2.76
C LEU A 66 11.47 2.94 -1.90
N ASP A 67 11.04 4.07 -2.48
CA ASP A 67 11.06 5.36 -1.80
C ASP A 67 9.94 5.50 -0.75
N GLU A 68 10.01 6.56 0.04
CA GLU A 68 9.05 6.81 1.13
C GLU A 68 7.63 7.01 0.61
N VAL A 69 7.47 7.62 -0.57
CA VAL A 69 6.14 7.81 -1.16
C VAL A 69 5.49 6.46 -1.46
N ALA A 70 6.24 5.52 -2.04
CA ALA A 70 5.71 4.18 -2.32
C ALA A 70 5.36 3.42 -1.05
N ILE A 71 6.22 3.50 -0.03
CA ILE A 71 5.98 2.82 1.25
C ILE A 71 4.76 3.42 1.95
N ALA A 72 4.64 4.75 1.96
CA ALA A 72 3.48 5.42 2.53
C ALA A 72 2.19 4.99 1.80
N ALA A 73 2.24 4.92 0.46
CA ALA A 73 1.10 4.44 -0.32
C ALA A 73 0.74 2.99 0.05
N GLY A 74 1.74 2.15 0.31
CA GLY A 74 1.51 0.78 0.79
C GLY A 74 0.76 0.74 2.11
N LEU A 75 1.12 1.62 3.05
CA LEU A 75 0.42 1.73 4.33
C LEU A 75 -1.01 2.22 4.18
N LEU A 76 -1.29 3.04 3.18
CA LEU A 76 -2.57 3.73 2.99
C LEU A 76 -3.45 3.08 1.93
N HIS A 77 -2.97 2.05 1.22
CA HIS A 77 -3.58 1.61 -0.03
C HIS A 77 -5.04 1.15 0.06
N ASP A 78 -5.46 0.63 1.21
CA ASP A 78 -6.83 0.13 1.37
C ASP A 78 -7.81 1.16 1.94
N LEU A 79 -7.33 2.35 2.33
CA LEU A 79 -8.17 3.31 3.05
C LEU A 79 -9.35 3.84 2.23
N LEU A 80 -9.15 4.08 0.94
CA LEU A 80 -10.22 4.61 0.10
C LEU A 80 -11.33 3.60 -0.13
N GLU A 81 -11.00 2.30 -0.15
CA GLU A 81 -11.98 1.24 -0.37
C GLU A 81 -12.65 0.79 0.91
N ASP A 82 -11.89 0.68 1.99
CA ASP A 82 -12.32 -0.04 3.19
C ASP A 82 -12.69 0.85 4.36
N THR A 83 -12.49 2.15 4.24
CA THR A 83 -12.85 3.11 5.29
C THR A 83 -13.59 4.31 4.68
N ALA A 84 -14.03 5.23 5.53
CA ALA A 84 -14.69 6.46 5.09
C ALA A 84 -13.70 7.54 4.62
N THR A 85 -12.41 7.21 4.51
CA THR A 85 -11.37 8.14 4.08
C THR A 85 -11.57 8.56 2.63
N THR A 86 -11.44 9.86 2.36
CA THR A 86 -11.58 10.41 1.00
C THR A 86 -10.21 10.77 0.43
N ALA A 87 -10.15 10.88 -0.91
CA ALA A 87 -8.93 11.32 -1.59
C ALA A 87 -8.54 12.73 -1.15
N GLU A 88 -9.51 13.60 -0.91
CA GLU A 88 -9.27 14.96 -0.44
C GLU A 88 -8.59 14.97 0.92
N GLU A 89 -8.99 14.09 1.83
CA GLU A 89 -8.35 13.95 3.13
C GLU A 89 -6.89 13.50 2.98
N LEU A 90 -6.65 12.52 2.11
CA LEU A 90 -5.29 12.03 1.87
C LEU A 90 -4.39 13.12 1.30
N GLU A 91 -4.91 13.92 0.37
CA GLU A 91 -4.14 15.00 -0.23
C GLU A 91 -3.77 16.07 0.79
N LEU A 92 -4.71 16.42 1.67
CA LEU A 92 -4.43 17.38 2.74
C LEU A 92 -3.40 16.87 3.72
N GLU A 93 -3.43 15.56 4.03
CA GLU A 93 -2.54 14.96 5.02
C GLU A 93 -1.17 14.61 4.45
N PHE A 94 -1.11 14.10 3.22
CA PHE A 94 0.11 13.49 2.67
C PHE A 94 0.61 14.12 1.37
N GLY A 95 -0.16 15.00 0.75
CA GLY A 95 0.21 15.65 -0.49
C GLY A 95 -0.22 14.88 -1.73
N PRO A 96 -0.04 15.50 -2.92
CA PRO A 96 -0.55 14.95 -4.17
C PRO A 96 0.15 13.68 -4.65
N ASP A 97 1.44 13.50 -4.38
CA ASP A 97 2.19 12.35 -4.88
C ASP A 97 1.72 11.04 -4.25
N VAL A 98 1.58 11.02 -2.92
CA VAL A 98 1.07 9.84 -2.20
C VAL A 98 -0.38 9.56 -2.62
N THR A 99 -1.21 10.60 -2.67
CA THR A 99 -2.63 10.46 -3.02
C THR A 99 -2.81 9.90 -4.42
N ARG A 100 -2.04 10.39 -5.38
CA ARG A 100 -2.11 9.92 -6.77
C ARG A 100 -1.80 8.42 -6.86
N LEU A 101 -0.78 7.96 -6.12
CA LEU A 101 -0.40 6.56 -6.11
C LEU A 101 -1.48 5.69 -5.47
N VAL A 102 -2.05 6.14 -4.34
CA VAL A 102 -3.15 5.42 -3.68
C VAL A 102 -4.38 5.33 -4.58
N GLU A 103 -4.74 6.43 -5.25
CA GLU A 103 -5.88 6.45 -6.17
C GLU A 103 -5.67 5.51 -7.35
N ALA A 104 -4.45 5.44 -7.90
CA ALA A 104 -4.13 4.52 -8.99
C ALA A 104 -4.29 3.06 -8.55
N LEU A 105 -3.88 2.74 -7.33
CA LEU A 105 -4.06 1.41 -6.76
C LEU A 105 -5.52 1.06 -6.57
N THR A 106 -6.33 2.02 -6.12
CA THR A 106 -7.79 1.84 -5.95
C THR A 106 -8.46 1.56 -7.29
N LYS A 107 -8.13 2.32 -8.32
CA LYS A 107 -8.69 2.12 -9.66
C LYS A 107 -8.35 0.74 -10.22
N LEU A 108 -7.12 0.30 -9.99
CA LEU A 108 -6.68 -1.01 -10.43
C LEU A 108 -7.47 -2.13 -9.74
N SER A 109 -7.72 -2.00 -8.45
CA SER A 109 -8.53 -2.95 -7.69
C SER A 109 -9.97 -2.99 -8.21
N ASP A 110 -10.55 -1.84 -8.53
CA ASP A 110 -11.90 -1.75 -9.09
C ASP A 110 -11.99 -2.52 -10.41
N PHE A 111 -10.99 -2.39 -11.28
CA PHE A 111 -10.95 -3.13 -12.53
C PHE A 111 -10.88 -4.63 -12.29
N GLU A 112 -10.05 -5.08 -11.36
CA GLU A 112 -9.93 -6.51 -11.03
C GLU A 112 -11.26 -7.09 -10.58
N ASN A 113 -12.00 -6.35 -9.80
CA ASN A 113 -13.28 -6.79 -9.24
C ASN A 113 -14.42 -6.79 -10.26
N SER A 114 -14.24 -6.17 -11.43
CA SER A 114 -15.29 -6.07 -12.44
C SER A 114 -15.35 -7.25 -13.42
N PHE A 115 -14.38 -8.17 -13.36
CA PHE A 115 -14.29 -9.28 -14.28
C PHE A 115 -14.86 -10.58 -13.69
N THR A 116 -15.53 -11.37 -14.53
CA THR A 116 -16.20 -12.61 -14.11
C THR A 116 -15.46 -13.86 -14.57
N SER A 117 -14.65 -13.79 -15.62
CA SER A 117 -13.87 -14.91 -16.12
C SER A 117 -12.43 -14.82 -15.62
N ARG A 118 -11.97 -15.89 -14.97
CA ARG A 118 -10.65 -15.92 -14.36
C ARG A 118 -9.52 -15.71 -15.37
N GLU A 119 -9.56 -16.44 -16.48
CA GLU A 119 -8.49 -16.33 -17.50
C GLU A 119 -8.48 -14.97 -18.19
N ALA A 120 -9.65 -14.53 -18.62
CA ALA A 120 -9.80 -13.23 -19.24
C ALA A 120 -9.42 -12.13 -18.24
N THR A 121 -9.77 -12.31 -16.95
CA THR A 121 -9.43 -11.38 -15.90
C THR A 121 -7.93 -11.25 -15.72
N GLU A 122 -7.21 -12.35 -15.69
CA GLU A 122 -5.75 -12.34 -15.51
C GLU A 122 -5.04 -11.59 -16.63
N ALA A 123 -5.39 -11.90 -17.88
CA ALA A 123 -4.78 -11.25 -19.06
C ALA A 123 -5.10 -9.76 -19.10
N GLU A 124 -6.36 -9.42 -18.87
CA GLU A 124 -6.81 -8.02 -18.91
C GLU A 124 -6.24 -7.23 -17.75
N ASN A 125 -6.15 -7.84 -16.56
CA ASN A 125 -5.56 -7.18 -15.40
C ASN A 125 -4.08 -6.89 -15.62
N PHE A 126 -3.34 -7.81 -16.21
CA PHE A 126 -1.93 -7.60 -16.52
C PHE A 126 -1.77 -6.43 -17.50
N ARG A 127 -2.60 -6.39 -18.54
CA ARG A 127 -2.59 -5.30 -19.51
C ARG A 127 -2.89 -3.96 -18.86
N ARG A 128 -3.90 -3.91 -18.00
CA ARG A 128 -4.30 -2.68 -17.31
C ARG A 128 -3.25 -2.23 -16.30
N LEU A 129 -2.59 -3.19 -15.66
CA LEU A 129 -1.50 -2.90 -14.75
C LEU A 129 -0.37 -2.19 -15.52
N LEU A 130 -0.01 -2.72 -16.70
CA LEU A 130 1.01 -2.10 -17.53
C LEU A 130 0.62 -0.69 -17.98
N LEU A 131 -0.64 -0.50 -18.39
CA LEU A 131 -1.13 0.81 -18.82
C LEU A 131 -1.17 1.80 -17.66
N ALA A 132 -1.63 1.36 -16.49
CA ALA A 132 -1.69 2.22 -15.31
C ALA A 132 -0.30 2.63 -14.83
N SER A 133 0.70 1.79 -15.04
CA SER A 133 2.07 2.02 -14.59
C SER A 133 2.92 2.82 -15.58
N MET A 134 2.38 3.20 -16.73
CA MET A 134 3.13 4.02 -17.70
C MET A 134 3.61 5.32 -17.06
N ASP A 135 2.83 5.87 -16.15
CA ASP A 135 3.19 7.10 -15.44
C ASP A 135 4.04 6.84 -14.20
N ASP A 136 3.84 5.69 -13.53
CA ASP A 136 4.54 5.40 -12.30
C ASP A 136 4.65 3.88 -12.07
N VAL A 137 5.86 3.36 -12.27
CA VAL A 137 6.15 1.93 -12.10
C VAL A 137 5.89 1.45 -10.66
N ARG A 138 5.87 2.35 -9.69
CA ARG A 138 5.60 2.00 -8.28
C ARG A 138 4.23 1.37 -8.11
N VAL A 139 3.25 1.70 -8.97
CA VAL A 139 1.92 1.09 -8.93
C VAL A 139 2.03 -0.43 -9.08
N ILE A 140 2.83 -0.90 -10.04
CA ILE A 140 3.04 -2.35 -10.23
C ILE A 140 3.66 -2.97 -8.98
N LEU A 141 4.68 -2.34 -8.44
CA LEU A 141 5.44 -2.90 -7.33
C LEU A 141 4.59 -2.99 -6.05
N VAL A 142 3.80 -1.96 -5.77
CA VAL A 142 2.89 -1.99 -4.62
C VAL A 142 1.83 -3.07 -4.81
N LYS A 143 1.27 -3.19 -6.02
CA LYS A 143 0.24 -4.20 -6.29
C LYS A 143 0.78 -5.61 -6.19
N LEU A 144 2.02 -5.84 -6.65
CA LEU A 144 2.68 -7.14 -6.48
C LEU A 144 2.85 -7.50 -5.01
N ALA A 145 3.31 -6.55 -4.20
CA ALA A 145 3.47 -6.77 -2.77
C ALA A 145 2.13 -7.08 -2.11
N ASP A 146 1.08 -6.35 -2.51
CA ASP A 146 -0.27 -6.58 -2.02
C ASP A 146 -0.75 -8.00 -2.33
N ARG A 147 -0.52 -8.47 -3.54
CA ARG A 147 -0.93 -9.83 -3.95
C ARG A 147 -0.12 -10.93 -3.27
N LEU A 148 1.16 -10.68 -2.99
CA LEU A 148 2.04 -11.68 -2.37
C LEU A 148 1.71 -11.92 -0.90
N HIS A 149 1.03 -11.00 -0.26
CA HIS A 149 0.56 -11.15 1.10
C HIS A 149 -0.94 -11.41 1.14
#